data_867c0e62e237553271919439da85b4dd
#
_entry.id   867c0e62e237553271919439da85b4dd
#
_cell.length_a   1.000
_cell.length_b   1.000
_cell.length_c   1.000
_cell.angle_alpha   90.00
_cell.angle_beta   90.00
_cell.angle_gamma   90.00
#
_symmetry.space_group_name_H-M   'P 1'
#
loop_
_entity.id
_entity.type
_entity.pdbx_description
1 polymer ?
#
loop_
_entity_poly.entity_id
_entity_poly.type
_entity_poly.pdbx_seq_one_letter_code
_entity_poly.pdbx_strand_id
1 'polypeptide(L)'
;MQRERIRRIMSEAVLSIGVHEPVSEALRLFAEYPVHHLPVVDQSGLIGMLSSADMLKLQHFMPKSDTREAATLLNDRFRIESMMRRPVISARQDDTIADAAASMATHGVHALPVVNEDNHLVGIVTTTDIVAALLPGSGPRPASGQHAARLQPTELEVRHAIEAAESATLNGTDADGIAAWALYLHERNARLEELRQDVARYLRSGQDEQLHARLLQVLDRLDSHAELATRP
;
A
#
# COMPACT_ATOMS: atom_id res chain seq x y z
N MET A 1 -23.68 2.01 6.19
CA MET A 1 -22.34 1.63 5.71
C MET A 1 -22.36 0.57 4.60
N GLN A 2 -23.10 -0.54 4.67
CA GLN A 2 -23.13 -1.57 3.60
C GLN A 2 -23.54 -1.08 2.19
N ARG A 3 -24.05 0.14 2.03
CA ARG A 3 -24.46 0.73 0.75
C ARG A 3 -23.64 1.93 0.28
N GLU A 4 -22.62 2.34 1.04
CA GLU A 4 -21.77 3.45 0.62
C GLU A 4 -20.81 3.03 -0.48
N ARG A 5 -20.72 3.87 -1.51
CA ARG A 5 -19.91 3.61 -2.70
C ARG A 5 -18.48 4.07 -2.49
N ILE A 6 -17.50 3.32 -3.06
CA ILE A 6 -16.08 3.64 -2.94
C ILE A 6 -15.71 5.00 -3.54
N ARG A 7 -16.46 5.50 -4.52
CA ARG A 7 -16.27 6.85 -5.08
C ARG A 7 -16.32 7.98 -4.03
N ARG A 8 -16.89 7.73 -2.85
CA ARG A 8 -16.92 8.70 -1.76
C ARG A 8 -15.64 8.77 -0.95
N ILE A 9 -14.82 7.73 -1.01
CA ILE A 9 -13.62 7.59 -0.20
C ILE A 9 -12.36 7.43 -1.04
N MET A 10 -12.47 7.08 -2.32
CA MET A 10 -11.33 6.91 -3.21
C MET A 10 -10.62 8.24 -3.46
N SER A 11 -9.32 8.18 -3.72
CA SER A 11 -8.55 9.29 -4.26
C SER A 11 -8.69 9.32 -5.78
N GLU A 12 -9.15 10.45 -6.35
CA GLU A 12 -9.30 10.62 -7.80
C GLU A 12 -8.00 11.06 -8.48
N ALA A 13 -7.14 11.78 -7.75
CA ALA A 13 -5.80 12.17 -8.22
C ALA A 13 -4.84 11.00 -8.06
N VAL A 14 -4.88 10.05 -9.00
CA VAL A 14 -4.06 8.84 -8.95
C VAL A 14 -2.76 9.05 -9.71
N LEU A 15 -1.65 8.86 -9.00
CA LEU A 15 -0.34 8.73 -9.63
C LEU A 15 -0.25 7.34 -10.27
N SER A 16 -0.02 7.30 -11.58
CA SER A 16 0.13 6.07 -12.37
C SER A 16 1.38 6.14 -13.24
N ILE A 17 1.76 5.01 -13.80
CA ILE A 17 2.91 4.93 -14.70
C ILE A 17 2.52 4.17 -15.97
N GLY A 18 3.02 4.64 -17.12
CA GLY A 18 2.86 3.94 -18.38
C GLY A 18 3.71 2.66 -18.46
N VAL A 19 3.21 1.60 -19.09
CA VAL A 19 3.92 0.33 -19.20
C VAL A 19 5.27 0.44 -19.93
N HIS A 20 5.40 1.41 -20.83
CA HIS A 20 6.61 1.67 -21.60
C HIS A 20 7.55 2.71 -20.98
N GLU A 21 7.15 3.28 -19.87
CA GLU A 21 7.99 4.20 -19.09
C GLU A 21 9.25 3.49 -18.57
N PRO A 22 10.37 4.20 -18.41
CA PRO A 22 11.58 3.63 -17.85
C PRO A 22 11.39 3.28 -16.36
N VAL A 23 12.04 2.21 -15.90
CA VAL A 23 11.97 1.78 -14.49
C VAL A 23 12.51 2.85 -13.54
N SER A 24 13.47 3.66 -13.98
CA SER A 24 13.99 4.81 -13.23
C SER A 24 12.90 5.85 -12.94
N GLU A 25 11.89 5.98 -13.79
CA GLU A 25 10.74 6.86 -13.54
C GLU A 25 9.87 6.33 -12.39
N ALA A 26 9.62 5.02 -12.34
CA ALA A 26 8.93 4.42 -11.17
C ALA A 26 9.68 4.69 -9.86
N LEU A 27 11.02 4.56 -9.87
CA LEU A 27 11.85 4.86 -8.70
C LEU A 27 11.75 6.34 -8.31
N ARG A 28 11.76 7.26 -9.29
CA ARG A 28 11.58 8.69 -9.06
C ARG A 28 10.23 8.97 -8.41
N LEU A 29 9.15 8.40 -8.95
CA LEU A 29 7.80 8.60 -8.43
C LEU A 29 7.66 8.09 -6.99
N PHE A 30 8.20 6.92 -6.67
CA PHE A 30 8.20 6.41 -5.28
C PHE A 30 9.10 7.22 -4.34
N ALA A 31 10.14 7.90 -4.84
CA ALA A 31 11.01 8.74 -4.03
C ALA A 31 10.42 10.13 -3.77
N GLU A 32 9.75 10.72 -4.76
CA GLU A 32 9.21 12.07 -4.69
C GLU A 32 7.82 12.14 -4.02
N TYR A 33 7.03 11.06 -4.15
CA TYR A 33 5.66 11.02 -3.65
C TYR A 33 5.49 9.95 -2.57
N PRO A 34 4.71 10.22 -1.52
CA PRO A 34 4.44 9.27 -0.44
C PRO A 34 3.42 8.21 -0.86
N VAL A 35 3.70 7.51 -1.96
CA VAL A 35 2.86 6.44 -2.49
C VAL A 35 3.58 5.11 -2.41
N HIS A 36 2.83 4.03 -2.16
CA HIS A 36 3.36 2.67 -2.08
C HIS A 36 2.94 1.79 -3.26
N HIS A 37 2.01 2.29 -4.07
CA HIS A 37 1.46 1.58 -5.22
C HIS A 37 1.32 2.53 -6.40
N LEU A 38 1.74 2.08 -7.56
CA LEU A 38 1.57 2.77 -8.84
C LEU A 38 0.78 1.85 -9.76
N PRO A 39 -0.46 2.18 -10.10
CA PRO A 39 -1.17 1.54 -11.20
C PRO A 39 -0.40 1.68 -12.50
N VAL A 40 -0.27 0.59 -13.24
CA VAL A 40 0.36 0.58 -14.55
C VAL A 40 -0.71 0.60 -15.63
N VAL A 41 -0.60 1.54 -16.54
CA VAL A 41 -1.59 1.79 -17.58
C VAL A 41 -0.98 1.74 -18.97
N ASP A 42 -1.82 1.43 -19.96
CA ASP A 42 -1.54 1.57 -21.38
C ASP A 42 -2.76 2.15 -22.11
N GLN A 43 -2.79 2.03 -23.45
CA GLN A 43 -3.92 2.52 -24.25
C GLN A 43 -5.23 1.78 -23.97
N SER A 44 -5.17 0.56 -23.43
CA SER A 44 -6.34 -0.25 -23.04
C SER A 44 -6.84 0.02 -21.62
N GLY A 45 -6.16 0.91 -20.88
CA GLY A 45 -6.46 1.26 -19.52
C GLY A 45 -5.53 0.61 -18.50
N LEU A 46 -6.08 0.17 -17.38
CA LEU A 46 -5.35 -0.46 -16.28
C LEU A 46 -4.89 -1.88 -16.65
N ILE A 47 -3.58 -2.14 -16.60
CA ILE A 47 -2.99 -3.43 -16.98
C ILE A 47 -2.12 -4.08 -15.92
N GLY A 48 -1.69 -3.34 -14.89
CA GLY A 48 -0.77 -3.85 -13.87
C GLY A 48 -0.78 -3.01 -12.60
N MET A 49 -0.10 -3.51 -11.59
CA MET A 49 0.19 -2.79 -10.35
C MET A 49 1.67 -2.96 -10.01
N LEU A 50 2.34 -1.86 -9.70
CA LEU A 50 3.71 -1.83 -9.22
C LEU A 50 3.72 -1.35 -7.77
N SER A 51 4.49 -1.98 -6.90
CA SER A 51 4.64 -1.57 -5.50
C SER A 51 6.05 -1.07 -5.19
N SER A 52 6.19 -0.23 -4.17
CA SER A 52 7.51 0.21 -3.68
C SER A 52 8.36 -0.98 -3.23
N ALA A 53 7.75 -2.07 -2.72
CA ALA A 53 8.44 -3.30 -2.36
C ALA A 53 9.08 -4.01 -3.57
N ASP A 54 8.47 -3.90 -4.76
CA ASP A 54 9.05 -4.46 -5.98
C ASP A 54 10.31 -3.69 -6.40
N MET A 55 10.37 -2.38 -6.10
CA MET A 55 11.54 -1.55 -6.34
C MET A 55 12.72 -1.87 -5.42
N LEU A 56 12.47 -2.35 -4.19
CA LEU A 56 13.55 -2.76 -3.28
C LEU A 56 14.40 -3.88 -3.86
N LYS A 57 13.82 -4.76 -4.68
CA LYS A 57 14.54 -5.84 -5.37
C LYS A 57 15.62 -5.31 -6.33
N LEU A 58 15.45 -4.08 -6.83
CA LEU A 58 16.39 -3.45 -7.75
C LEU A 58 17.63 -2.87 -7.05
N GLN A 59 17.56 -2.63 -5.74
CA GLN A 59 18.67 -2.03 -4.99
C GLN A 59 19.96 -2.87 -5.07
N HIS A 60 19.84 -4.18 -5.21
CA HIS A 60 20.98 -5.07 -5.40
C HIS A 60 21.71 -4.89 -6.74
N PHE A 61 21.07 -4.24 -7.71
CA PHE A 61 21.61 -3.99 -9.04
C PHE A 61 22.11 -2.55 -9.22
N MET A 62 21.95 -1.71 -8.19
CA MET A 62 22.37 -0.31 -8.24
C MET A 62 23.86 -0.18 -7.91
N PRO A 63 24.67 0.41 -8.80
CA PRO A 63 26.04 0.77 -8.48
C PRO A 63 26.06 1.84 -7.38
N LYS A 64 27.05 1.77 -6.48
CA LYS A 64 27.18 2.67 -5.32
C LYS A 64 27.58 4.11 -5.66
N SER A 65 27.89 4.42 -6.92
CA SER A 65 28.68 5.58 -7.28
C SER A 65 28.09 6.62 -8.21
N ASP A 66 27.04 6.34 -8.99
CA ASP A 66 26.42 7.38 -9.85
C ASP A 66 24.94 7.06 -10.13
N THR A 67 24.09 8.04 -9.80
CA THR A 67 22.61 7.92 -10.01
C THR A 67 22.24 7.84 -11.50
N ARG A 68 23.01 8.46 -12.38
CA ARG A 68 22.71 8.51 -13.82
C ARG A 68 23.10 7.20 -14.51
N GLU A 69 24.26 6.64 -14.17
CA GLU A 69 24.67 5.32 -14.64
C GLU A 69 23.76 4.22 -14.11
N ALA A 70 23.37 4.32 -12.84
CA ALA A 70 22.40 3.41 -12.21
C ALA A 70 21.06 3.40 -12.94
N ALA A 71 20.52 4.57 -13.28
CA ALA A 71 19.27 4.69 -14.02
C ALA A 71 19.37 4.06 -15.41
N THR A 72 20.46 4.27 -16.13
CA THR A 72 20.70 3.69 -17.45
C THR A 72 20.74 2.16 -17.37
N LEU A 73 21.55 1.61 -16.46
CA LEU A 73 21.68 0.17 -16.27
C LEU A 73 20.36 -0.49 -15.88
N LEU A 74 19.55 0.16 -15.05
CA LEU A 74 18.23 -0.35 -14.67
C LEU A 74 17.28 -0.36 -15.85
N ASN A 75 17.23 0.72 -16.63
CA ASN A 75 16.36 0.83 -17.80
C ASN A 75 16.75 -0.14 -18.92
N ASP A 76 18.02 -0.49 -19.05
CA ASP A 76 18.49 -1.49 -20.01
C ASP A 76 18.11 -2.92 -19.61
N ARG A 77 18.10 -3.22 -18.30
CA ARG A 77 17.88 -4.58 -17.78
C ARG A 77 16.44 -4.89 -17.42
N PHE A 78 15.67 -3.90 -17.01
CA PHE A 78 14.33 -4.10 -16.48
C PHE A 78 13.29 -3.29 -17.25
N ARG A 79 12.08 -3.84 -17.32
CA ARG A 79 10.90 -3.20 -17.91
C ARG A 79 9.79 -3.20 -16.88
N ILE A 80 8.98 -2.15 -16.86
CA ILE A 80 7.79 -2.05 -16.00
C ILE A 80 6.92 -3.30 -16.17
N GLU A 81 6.71 -3.73 -17.41
CA GLU A 81 5.91 -4.91 -17.75
C GLU A 81 6.37 -6.19 -17.05
N SER A 82 7.69 -6.39 -16.90
CA SER A 82 8.25 -7.59 -16.24
C SER A 82 8.21 -7.53 -14.72
N MET A 83 7.98 -6.34 -14.14
CA MET A 83 8.02 -6.10 -12.70
C MET A 83 6.64 -5.94 -12.10
N MET A 84 5.66 -5.47 -12.89
CA MET A 84 4.31 -5.29 -12.40
C MET A 84 3.62 -6.62 -12.09
N ARG A 85 2.69 -6.59 -11.15
CA ARG A 85 1.83 -7.73 -10.83
C ARG A 85 0.64 -7.79 -11.78
N ARG A 86 0.35 -9.00 -12.26
CA ARG A 86 -0.82 -9.36 -13.05
C ARG A 86 -1.39 -10.70 -12.55
N PRO A 87 -2.72 -10.94 -12.62
CA PRO A 87 -3.77 -9.98 -12.96
C PRO A 87 -3.91 -8.91 -11.87
N VAL A 88 -4.42 -7.71 -12.25
CA VAL A 88 -4.70 -6.64 -11.30
C VAL A 88 -6.04 -6.89 -10.64
N ILE A 89 -6.06 -6.86 -9.31
CA ILE A 89 -7.30 -6.80 -8.56
C ILE A 89 -7.71 -5.33 -8.51
N SER A 90 -8.83 -5.01 -9.14
CA SER A 90 -9.39 -3.66 -9.24
C SER A 90 -10.81 -3.61 -8.69
N ALA A 91 -11.31 -2.42 -8.43
CA ALA A 91 -12.69 -2.16 -8.06
C ALA A 91 -13.35 -1.20 -9.06
N ARG A 92 -14.67 -1.15 -9.08
CA ARG A 92 -15.43 -0.16 -9.84
C ARG A 92 -15.89 0.95 -8.90
N GLN A 93 -15.98 2.19 -9.41
CA GLN A 93 -16.39 3.35 -8.61
C GLN A 93 -17.77 3.17 -7.92
N ASP A 94 -18.62 2.30 -8.46
CA ASP A 94 -19.94 2.00 -7.93
C ASP A 94 -19.97 0.77 -7.01
N ASP A 95 -18.86 0.10 -6.78
CA ASP A 95 -18.75 -0.94 -5.77
C ASP A 95 -18.93 -0.33 -4.38
N THR A 96 -19.35 -1.14 -3.42
CA THR A 96 -19.49 -0.70 -2.04
C THR A 96 -18.13 -0.73 -1.31
N ILE A 97 -18.03 0.06 -0.23
CA ILE A 97 -16.86 0.00 0.66
C ILE A 97 -16.67 -1.43 1.20
N ALA A 98 -17.77 -2.14 1.48
CA ALA A 98 -17.73 -3.52 1.95
C ALA A 98 -17.17 -4.48 0.89
N ASP A 99 -17.57 -4.32 -0.41
CA ASP A 99 -17.03 -5.12 -1.50
C ASP A 99 -15.53 -4.90 -1.68
N ALA A 100 -15.08 -3.63 -1.61
CA ALA A 100 -13.66 -3.30 -1.69
C ALA A 100 -12.87 -3.90 -0.51
N ALA A 101 -13.39 -3.80 0.71
CA ALA A 101 -12.77 -4.40 1.90
C ALA A 101 -12.67 -5.92 1.78
N ALA A 102 -13.75 -6.58 1.36
CA ALA A 102 -13.78 -8.03 1.14
C ALA A 102 -12.79 -8.45 0.05
N SER A 103 -12.71 -7.70 -1.06
CA SER A 103 -11.73 -7.94 -2.13
C SER A 103 -10.30 -7.82 -1.63
N MET A 104 -9.98 -6.76 -0.87
CA MET A 104 -8.65 -6.59 -0.28
C MET A 104 -8.29 -7.75 0.65
N ALA A 105 -9.21 -8.15 1.52
CA ALA A 105 -9.01 -9.25 2.46
C ALA A 105 -8.79 -10.59 1.74
N THR A 106 -9.63 -10.90 0.75
CA THR A 106 -9.57 -12.16 0.01
C THR A 106 -8.28 -12.31 -0.79
N HIS A 107 -7.78 -11.21 -1.39
CA HIS A 107 -6.61 -11.25 -2.26
C HIS A 107 -5.32 -10.82 -1.56
N GLY A 108 -5.38 -10.44 -0.28
CA GLY A 108 -4.21 -10.00 0.48
C GLY A 108 -3.57 -8.72 -0.09
N VAL A 109 -4.38 -7.82 -0.65
CA VAL A 109 -3.92 -6.55 -1.21
C VAL A 109 -4.36 -5.37 -0.34
N HIS A 110 -3.58 -4.29 -0.34
CA HIS A 110 -3.82 -3.11 0.52
C HIS A 110 -4.28 -1.88 -0.26
N ALA A 111 -4.35 -1.99 -1.58
CA ALA A 111 -4.83 -0.94 -2.46
C ALA A 111 -5.54 -1.58 -3.66
N LEU A 112 -6.63 -0.98 -4.08
CA LEU A 112 -7.36 -1.34 -5.29
C LEU A 112 -7.41 -0.11 -6.20
N PRO A 113 -6.82 -0.18 -7.40
CA PRO A 113 -7.12 0.80 -8.42
C PRO A 113 -8.60 0.72 -8.78
N VAL A 114 -9.21 1.87 -8.97
CA VAL A 114 -10.61 1.99 -9.32
C VAL A 114 -10.73 2.34 -10.79
N VAL A 115 -11.53 1.57 -11.51
CA VAL A 115 -11.71 1.74 -12.95
C VAL A 115 -13.17 2.04 -13.30
N ASN A 116 -13.37 2.69 -14.45
CA ASN A 116 -14.68 2.86 -15.07
C ASN A 116 -15.05 1.63 -15.92
N GLU A 117 -16.17 1.72 -16.68
CA GLU A 117 -16.65 0.63 -17.53
C GLU A 117 -15.67 0.29 -18.67
N ASP A 118 -14.92 1.27 -19.15
CA ASP A 118 -13.94 1.14 -20.24
C ASP A 118 -12.54 0.73 -19.74
N ASN A 119 -12.42 0.28 -18.47
CA ASN A 119 -11.15 -0.07 -17.81
C ASN A 119 -10.19 1.11 -17.63
N HIS A 120 -10.63 2.36 -17.78
CA HIS A 120 -9.78 3.49 -17.49
C HIS A 120 -9.67 3.72 -15.98
N LEU A 121 -8.47 4.01 -15.53
CA LEU A 121 -8.18 4.33 -14.14
C LEU A 121 -8.85 5.65 -13.74
N VAL A 122 -9.73 5.63 -12.75
CA VAL A 122 -10.48 6.81 -12.27
C VAL A 122 -10.21 7.10 -10.80
N GLY A 123 -9.56 6.20 -10.07
CA GLY A 123 -9.29 6.37 -8.66
C GLY A 123 -8.38 5.28 -8.10
N ILE A 124 -8.08 5.42 -6.83
CA ILE A 124 -7.47 4.36 -6.01
C ILE A 124 -8.12 4.40 -4.63
N VAL A 125 -8.39 3.24 -4.07
CA VAL A 125 -8.85 3.09 -2.69
C VAL A 125 -7.89 2.16 -1.95
N THR A 126 -7.54 2.55 -0.74
CA THR A 126 -6.60 1.82 0.13
C THR A 126 -7.29 1.33 1.40
N THR A 127 -6.65 0.44 2.14
CA THR A 127 -7.11 0.04 3.47
C THR A 127 -7.24 1.23 4.41
N THR A 128 -6.37 2.23 4.29
CA THR A 128 -6.44 3.48 5.08
C THR A 128 -7.71 4.28 4.78
N ASP A 129 -8.14 4.35 3.51
CA ASP A 129 -9.36 5.05 3.15
C ASP A 129 -10.60 4.33 3.71
N ILE A 130 -10.60 3.00 3.69
CA ILE A 130 -11.66 2.19 4.29
C ILE A 130 -11.72 2.41 5.79
N VAL A 131 -10.58 2.35 6.49
CA VAL A 131 -10.51 2.60 7.94
C VAL A 131 -10.94 4.02 8.27
N ALA A 132 -10.49 5.02 7.52
CA ALA A 132 -10.91 6.41 7.71
C ALA A 132 -12.43 6.58 7.56
N ALA A 133 -13.06 5.89 6.61
CA ALA A 133 -14.52 5.94 6.42
C ALA A 133 -15.32 5.34 7.59
N LEU A 134 -14.69 4.52 8.43
CA LEU A 134 -15.31 3.93 9.64
C LEU A 134 -15.30 4.88 10.84
N LEU A 135 -14.48 5.94 10.82
CA LEU A 135 -14.36 6.86 11.94
C LEU A 135 -15.57 7.81 12.00
N PRO A 136 -16.17 8.05 13.19
CA PRO A 136 -17.24 9.00 13.35
C PRO A 136 -16.77 10.41 12.96
N GLY A 137 -17.50 11.07 12.06
CA GLY A 137 -17.19 12.44 11.64
C GLY A 137 -16.31 12.59 10.40
N SER A 138 -15.87 11.50 9.80
CA SER A 138 -15.19 11.51 8.51
C SER A 138 -16.22 11.79 7.39
N GLY A 139 -16.41 13.06 7.07
CA GLY A 139 -17.15 13.48 5.88
C GLY A 139 -16.41 13.09 4.60
N PRO A 140 -17.07 13.19 3.42
CA PRO A 140 -16.41 12.91 2.15
C PRO A 140 -15.17 13.80 2.01
N ARG A 141 -14.06 13.19 1.66
CA ARG A 141 -12.78 13.87 1.45
C ARG A 141 -12.91 14.83 0.27
N PRO A 142 -12.54 16.11 0.39
CA PRO A 142 -12.57 16.99 -0.77
C PRO A 142 -11.57 16.51 -1.82
N ALA A 143 -12.05 16.32 -3.04
CA ALA A 143 -11.23 16.08 -4.22
C ALA A 143 -10.41 17.34 -4.53
N SER A 144 -9.21 17.47 -3.99
CA SER A 144 -8.28 18.51 -4.43
C SER A 144 -6.83 18.05 -4.23
N GLY A 145 -6.09 18.05 -5.32
CA GLY A 145 -4.69 17.62 -5.43
C GLY A 145 -3.66 18.42 -4.60
N GLN A 146 -4.10 19.17 -3.58
CA GLN A 146 -3.21 19.90 -2.66
C GLN A 146 -3.06 19.20 -1.30
N HIS A 147 -3.63 18.01 -1.09
CA HIS A 147 -3.66 17.32 0.21
C HIS A 147 -2.79 16.06 0.30
N ALA A 148 -1.95 15.78 -0.68
CA ALA A 148 -0.98 14.68 -0.56
C ALA A 148 -0.07 14.81 0.70
N ALA A 149 0.12 16.02 1.20
CA ALA A 149 0.88 16.30 2.42
C ALA A 149 0.08 16.13 3.74
N ARG A 150 -1.26 15.92 3.67
CA ARG A 150 -2.14 15.78 4.85
C ARG A 150 -2.83 14.42 4.95
N LEU A 151 -2.38 13.43 4.19
CA LEU A 151 -3.01 12.09 4.11
C LEU A 151 -2.48 11.09 5.13
N GLN A 152 -1.57 11.51 6.00
CA GLN A 152 -1.28 10.72 7.19
C GLN A 152 -2.20 11.22 8.31
N PRO A 153 -3.05 10.36 8.87
CA PRO A 153 -3.77 10.72 10.08
C PRO A 153 -2.73 11.14 11.12
N THR A 154 -3.04 12.16 11.90
CA THR A 154 -2.18 12.56 13.01
C THR A 154 -2.02 11.39 13.98
N GLU A 155 -0.94 11.34 14.73
CA GLU A 155 -0.76 10.31 15.77
C GLU A 155 -1.95 10.24 16.74
N LEU A 156 -2.58 11.39 17.01
CA LEU A 156 -3.77 11.46 17.87
C LEU A 156 -4.98 10.81 17.22
N GLU A 157 -5.21 11.03 15.91
CA GLU A 157 -6.32 10.39 15.16
C GLU A 157 -6.11 8.89 15.05
N VAL A 158 -4.88 8.43 14.80
CA VAL A 158 -4.54 7.01 14.81
C VAL A 158 -4.82 6.39 16.17
N ARG A 159 -4.38 7.04 17.26
CA ARG A 159 -4.59 6.56 18.63
C ARG A 159 -6.07 6.41 18.95
N HIS A 160 -6.88 7.44 18.68
CA HIS A 160 -8.32 7.37 18.91
C HIS A 160 -9.00 6.28 18.08
N ALA A 161 -8.55 6.05 16.83
CA ALA A 161 -9.07 4.98 15.99
C ALA A 161 -8.75 3.60 16.57
N ILE A 162 -7.54 3.40 17.09
CA ILE A 162 -7.12 2.15 17.73
C ILE A 162 -7.92 1.91 19.01
N GLU A 163 -8.03 2.90 19.89
CA GLU A 163 -8.83 2.82 21.13
C GLU A 163 -10.31 2.47 20.83
N ALA A 164 -10.87 3.07 19.77
CA ALA A 164 -12.23 2.76 19.34
C ALA A 164 -12.36 1.32 18.81
N ALA A 165 -11.39 0.83 18.06
CA ALA A 165 -11.36 -0.52 17.53
C ALA A 165 -11.18 -1.56 18.64
N GLU A 166 -10.29 -1.30 19.61
CA GLU A 166 -10.11 -2.14 20.80
C GLU A 166 -11.40 -2.23 21.61
N SER A 167 -12.05 -1.08 21.84
CA SER A 167 -13.32 -1.03 22.56
C SER A 167 -14.43 -1.80 21.85
N ALA A 168 -14.53 -1.69 20.52
CA ALA A 168 -15.52 -2.42 19.74
C ALA A 168 -15.30 -3.93 19.80
N THR A 169 -14.06 -4.38 19.74
CA THR A 169 -13.69 -5.79 19.83
C THR A 169 -14.00 -6.35 21.23
N LEU A 170 -13.60 -5.62 22.29
CA LEU A 170 -13.83 -6.02 23.69
C LEU A 170 -15.32 -6.07 24.06
N ASN A 171 -16.10 -5.15 23.54
CA ASN A 171 -17.54 -5.05 23.85
C ASN A 171 -18.42 -5.95 22.96
N GLY A 172 -17.82 -6.71 22.03
CA GLY A 172 -18.55 -7.58 21.10
C GLY A 172 -19.44 -6.81 20.12
N THR A 173 -19.16 -5.52 19.90
CA THR A 173 -19.89 -4.69 18.93
C THR A 173 -19.28 -4.75 17.53
N ASP A 174 -18.18 -5.47 17.35
CA ASP A 174 -17.48 -5.73 16.07
C ASP A 174 -18.10 -6.93 15.35
N ALA A 175 -19.39 -6.83 15.01
CA ALA A 175 -20.13 -7.93 14.40
C ALA A 175 -19.56 -8.40 13.03
N ASP A 176 -18.86 -7.51 12.34
CA ASP A 176 -18.29 -7.76 11.02
C ASP A 176 -16.77 -8.03 11.05
N GLY A 177 -16.15 -8.08 12.24
CA GLY A 177 -14.71 -8.30 12.43
C GLY A 177 -13.80 -7.17 11.91
N ILE A 178 -14.39 -6.01 11.58
CA ILE A 178 -13.66 -4.89 10.94
C ILE A 178 -12.68 -4.25 11.92
N ALA A 179 -13.09 -4.10 13.20
CA ALA A 179 -12.23 -3.53 14.23
C ALA A 179 -11.04 -4.46 14.51
N ALA A 180 -11.27 -5.76 14.59
CA ALA A 180 -10.21 -6.76 14.74
C ALA A 180 -9.21 -6.72 13.56
N TRP A 181 -9.71 -6.58 12.33
CA TRP A 181 -8.87 -6.41 11.14
C TRP A 181 -8.08 -5.10 11.14
N ALA A 182 -8.70 -3.98 11.57
CA ALA A 182 -8.01 -2.69 11.68
C ALA A 182 -6.84 -2.77 12.68
N LEU A 183 -7.04 -3.41 13.83
CA LEU A 183 -6.00 -3.65 14.83
C LEU A 183 -4.87 -4.53 14.29
N TYR A 184 -5.21 -5.64 13.63
CA TYR A 184 -4.24 -6.52 12.98
C TYR A 184 -3.38 -5.77 11.94
N LEU A 185 -4.01 -4.99 11.07
CA LEU A 185 -3.31 -4.23 10.03
C LEU A 185 -2.43 -3.13 10.63
N HIS A 186 -2.90 -2.46 11.68
CA HIS A 186 -2.11 -1.46 12.40
C HIS A 186 -0.85 -2.07 13.00
N GLU A 187 -0.99 -3.19 13.72
CA GLU A 187 0.14 -3.89 14.32
C GLU A 187 1.12 -4.41 13.26
N ARG A 188 0.59 -4.97 12.16
CA ARG A 188 1.42 -5.41 11.03
C ARG A 188 2.18 -4.25 10.39
N ASN A 189 1.53 -3.10 10.16
CA ASN A 189 2.18 -1.92 9.61
C ASN A 189 3.28 -1.37 10.54
N ALA A 190 3.05 -1.34 11.85
CA ALA A 190 4.05 -0.93 12.82
C ALA A 190 5.30 -1.82 12.76
N ARG A 191 5.12 -3.14 12.65
CA ARG A 191 6.22 -4.09 12.50
C ARG A 191 6.98 -3.93 11.18
N LEU A 192 6.27 -3.68 10.07
CA LEU A 192 6.88 -3.43 8.77
C LEU A 192 7.68 -2.14 8.76
N GLU A 193 7.20 -1.09 9.44
CA GLU A 193 7.92 0.17 9.56
C GLU A 193 9.18 0.02 10.43
N GLU A 194 9.12 -0.74 11.52
CA GLU A 194 10.29 -1.09 12.32
C GLU A 194 11.33 -1.86 11.50
N LEU A 195 10.88 -2.87 10.74
CA LEU A 195 11.75 -3.62 9.82
C LEU A 195 12.38 -2.71 8.77
N ARG A 196 11.60 -1.80 8.17
CA ARG A 196 12.11 -0.83 7.19
C ARG A 196 13.21 0.04 7.78
N GLN A 197 13.04 0.52 9.02
CA GLN A 197 14.04 1.34 9.71
C GLN A 197 15.30 0.53 10.02
N ASP A 198 15.15 -0.71 10.47
CA ASP A 198 16.29 -1.60 10.78
C ASP A 198 17.05 -1.97 9.49
N VAL A 199 16.34 -2.28 8.40
CA VAL A 199 16.96 -2.50 7.08
C VAL A 199 17.70 -1.25 6.60
N ALA A 200 17.09 -0.08 6.72
CA ALA A 200 17.72 1.17 6.32
C ALA A 200 18.98 1.50 7.17
N ARG A 201 18.96 1.11 8.44
CA ARG A 201 20.12 1.25 9.32
C ARG A 201 21.22 0.25 8.95
N TYR A 202 20.88 -1.01 8.73
CA TYR A 202 21.81 -2.04 8.28
C TYR A 202 22.51 -1.67 6.97
N LEU A 203 21.74 -1.17 5.98
CA LEU A 203 22.31 -0.75 4.69
C LEU A 203 23.25 0.46 4.79
N ARG A 204 23.05 1.33 5.80
CA ARG A 204 23.92 2.51 6.02
C ARG A 204 25.17 2.20 6.83
N SER A 205 25.08 1.30 7.82
CA SER A 205 26.16 1.04 8.77
C SER A 205 27.08 -0.12 8.36
N GLY A 206 26.68 -0.98 7.45
CA GLY A 206 27.42 -2.15 6.96
C GLY A 206 28.01 -3.02 8.07
N GLN A 207 27.53 -4.27 8.23
CA GLN A 207 28.11 -5.32 9.09
C GLN A 207 27.96 -5.15 10.61
N ASP A 208 26.81 -4.76 11.09
CA ASP A 208 26.46 -4.89 12.49
C ASP A 208 25.79 -6.25 12.72
N GLU A 209 26.51 -7.19 13.40
CA GLU A 209 26.00 -8.53 13.68
C GLU A 209 24.74 -8.53 14.56
N GLN A 210 24.62 -7.56 15.48
CA GLN A 210 23.42 -7.43 16.32
C GLN A 210 22.21 -7.00 15.53
N LEU A 211 22.40 -6.09 14.59
CA LEU A 211 21.35 -5.62 13.70
C LEU A 211 20.91 -6.72 12.72
N HIS A 212 21.86 -7.54 12.24
CA HIS A 212 21.55 -8.70 11.41
C HIS A 212 20.68 -9.74 12.16
N ALA A 213 21.08 -10.08 13.40
CA ALA A 213 20.32 -10.99 14.25
C ALA A 213 18.90 -10.47 14.55
N ARG A 214 18.76 -9.15 14.79
CA ARG A 214 17.46 -8.50 15.00
C ARG A 214 16.58 -8.55 13.77
N LEU A 215 17.12 -8.30 12.58
CA LEU A 215 16.41 -8.39 11.31
C LEU A 215 15.88 -9.81 11.07
N LEU A 216 16.68 -10.83 11.35
CA LEU A 216 16.25 -12.23 11.25
C LEU A 216 15.10 -12.55 12.21
N GLN A 217 15.16 -12.07 13.46
CA GLN A 217 14.08 -12.25 14.43
C GLN A 217 12.76 -11.57 14.01
N VAL A 218 12.83 -10.39 13.41
CA VAL A 218 11.63 -9.69 12.94
C VAL A 218 11.03 -10.42 11.74
N LEU A 219 11.86 -10.90 10.81
CA LEU A 219 11.41 -11.71 9.68
C LEU A 219 10.73 -13.01 10.13
N ASP A 220 11.32 -13.75 11.06
CA ASP A 220 10.77 -15.00 11.62
C ASP A 220 9.41 -14.79 12.29
N ARG A 221 9.21 -13.65 12.98
CA ARG A 221 7.92 -13.26 13.55
C ARG A 221 6.88 -12.92 12.48
N LEU A 222 7.29 -12.29 11.39
CA LEU A 222 6.37 -11.97 10.27
C LEU A 222 5.91 -13.25 9.57
N ASP A 223 6.80 -14.22 9.37
CA ASP A 223 6.49 -15.51 8.75
C ASP A 223 5.58 -16.35 9.64
N SER A 224 5.83 -16.41 10.95
CA SER A 224 5.01 -17.15 11.93
C SER A 224 3.56 -16.65 11.97
N HIS A 225 3.33 -15.35 11.74
CA HIS A 225 1.98 -14.79 11.66
C HIS A 225 1.28 -15.06 10.31
N ALA A 226 2.05 -15.22 9.24
CA ALA A 226 1.50 -15.58 7.93
C ALA A 226 0.94 -17.03 7.96
N GLU A 227 1.58 -17.94 8.67
CA GLU A 227 1.12 -19.32 8.84
C GLU A 227 -0.15 -19.44 9.69
N LEU A 228 -0.34 -18.56 10.69
CA LEU A 228 -1.56 -18.53 11.51
C LEU A 228 -2.77 -18.00 10.74
N ALA A 229 -2.55 -17.10 9.78
CA ALA A 229 -3.62 -16.54 8.94
C ALA A 229 -4.08 -17.48 7.81
N THR A 230 -3.34 -18.56 7.53
CA THR A 230 -3.62 -19.55 6.47
C THR A 230 -4.18 -20.86 6.97
N ARG A 231 -4.39 -21.03 8.29
CA ARG A 231 -5.07 -22.22 8.82
C ARG A 231 -6.59 -22.07 8.69
N PRO A 232 -7.24 -23.05 8.02
CA PRO A 232 -8.69 -23.08 7.81
C PRO A 232 -9.48 -23.21 9.11
#